data_05b07f5e7d47a4191bec92cfdd401f48
#
_entry.id   05b07f5e7d47a4191bec92cfdd401f48
#
_cell.length_a   1.000
_cell.length_b   1.000
_cell.length_c   1.000
_cell.angle_alpha   90.00
_cell.angle_beta   90.00
_cell.angle_gamma   90.00
#
_symmetry.space_group_name_H-M   'P 1'
#
loop_
_entity.id
_entity.type
_entity.pdbx_description
1 polymer ?
#
loop_
_entity_poly.entity_id
_entity_poly.type
_entity_poly.pdbx_seq_one_letter_code
_entity_poly.pdbx_strand_id
1 'polypeptide(L)'
;MLRSKMFAAALCGSLMLAPVAFAADTVAPGAAAPNFTLPSQENAPVSLTDYKGKWVVLYFYPKDQTSGCSLEAHNFQRDLPKYEALHAVVLGVSADTVESHKTWCTKDGFSFKLLADPEHKTIDAYGVPVMTRGTDSYAKRDTFLISPQGKIVKMWEVKDIAGHSAEILAAIEAEKKS
;
A
#
# COMPACT_ATOMS: atom_id res chain seq x y z
N MET A 1 -77.30 -26.98 15.58
CA MET A 1 -75.93 -27.39 15.94
C MET A 1 -75.02 -26.94 14.87
N LEU A 2 -74.36 -25.75 15.00
CA LEU A 2 -73.54 -25.14 13.99
C LEU A 2 -72.09 -25.05 14.54
N ARG A 3 -71.18 -25.87 14.04
CA ARG A 3 -69.75 -25.89 14.42
C ARG A 3 -68.98 -24.85 13.60
N SER A 4 -68.58 -23.77 14.28
CA SER A 4 -67.66 -22.75 13.76
C SER A 4 -66.26 -23.34 13.67
N LYS A 5 -65.68 -23.27 12.48
CA LYS A 5 -64.27 -23.60 12.23
C LYS A 5 -63.45 -22.30 12.23
N MET A 6 -62.63 -22.11 13.26
CA MET A 6 -61.64 -21.04 13.31
C MET A 6 -60.45 -21.42 12.41
N PHE A 7 -60.19 -20.61 11.37
CA PHE A 7 -58.95 -20.65 10.59
C PHE A 7 -57.90 -19.76 11.28
N ALA A 8 -56.83 -20.39 11.75
CA ALA A 8 -55.64 -19.67 12.23
C ALA A 8 -54.77 -19.33 11.02
N ALA A 9 -54.66 -18.07 10.69
CA ALA A 9 -53.71 -17.58 9.68
C ALA A 9 -52.32 -17.40 10.34
N ALA A 10 -51.36 -18.26 9.96
CA ALA A 10 -49.97 -18.12 10.33
C ALA A 10 -49.29 -17.05 9.45
N LEU A 11 -48.94 -15.91 10.06
CA LEU A 11 -48.16 -14.85 9.42
C LEU A 11 -46.69 -15.27 9.44
N CYS A 12 -46.18 -15.75 8.29
CA CYS A 12 -44.78 -16.07 8.09
C CYS A 12 -44.04 -14.76 7.76
N GLY A 13 -43.48 -14.09 8.77
CA GLY A 13 -42.66 -12.89 8.58
C GLY A 13 -41.29 -13.25 7.98
N SER A 14 -41.10 -13.03 6.69
CA SER A 14 -39.78 -13.14 6.05
C SER A 14 -38.92 -11.97 6.49
N LEU A 15 -37.96 -12.25 7.35
CA LEU A 15 -36.88 -11.30 7.72
C LEU A 15 -35.94 -11.17 6.54
N MET A 16 -36.09 -10.11 5.75
CA MET A 16 -35.14 -9.77 4.68
C MET A 16 -33.87 -9.21 5.35
N LEU A 17 -32.79 -10.00 5.39
CA LEU A 17 -31.45 -9.48 5.64
C LEU A 17 -31.04 -8.65 4.42
N ALA A 18 -31.00 -7.34 4.58
CA ALA A 18 -30.37 -6.47 3.59
C ALA A 18 -28.87 -6.77 3.54
N PRO A 19 -28.26 -6.91 2.34
CA PRO A 19 -26.81 -7.06 2.24
C PRO A 19 -26.16 -5.78 2.77
N VAL A 20 -25.30 -5.91 3.77
CA VAL A 20 -24.40 -4.84 4.20
C VAL A 20 -23.37 -4.69 3.08
N ALA A 21 -23.56 -3.69 2.22
CA ALA A 21 -22.54 -3.29 1.27
C ALA A 21 -21.38 -2.73 2.09
N PHE A 22 -20.29 -3.48 2.20
CA PHE A 22 -19.00 -2.90 2.60
C PHE A 22 -18.63 -1.91 1.50
N ALA A 23 -18.79 -0.63 1.77
CA ALA A 23 -18.14 0.39 0.98
C ALA A 23 -16.64 0.09 1.05
N ALA A 24 -16.00 -0.14 -0.10
CA ALA A 24 -14.55 -0.19 -0.17
C ALA A 24 -14.06 1.14 0.42
N ASP A 25 -13.33 1.06 1.55
CA ASP A 25 -12.75 2.24 2.17
C ASP A 25 -11.88 2.92 1.12
N THR A 26 -12.25 4.14 0.76
CA THR A 26 -11.46 4.92 -0.21
C THR A 26 -10.09 5.17 0.39
N VAL A 27 -9.05 4.84 -0.35
CA VAL A 27 -7.66 5.10 0.04
C VAL A 27 -7.47 6.61 0.12
N ALA A 28 -7.49 7.17 1.34
CA ALA A 28 -7.44 8.61 1.60
C ALA A 28 -6.80 8.88 2.96
N PRO A 29 -6.27 10.09 3.20
CA PRO A 29 -5.78 10.48 4.51
C PRO A 29 -6.86 10.28 5.60
N GLY A 30 -6.46 9.63 6.70
CA GLY A 30 -7.33 9.24 7.82
C GLY A 30 -7.89 7.81 7.71
N ALA A 31 -7.97 7.23 6.52
CA ALA A 31 -8.43 5.85 6.33
C ALA A 31 -7.39 4.83 6.83
N ALA A 32 -7.84 3.62 7.14
CA ALA A 32 -6.94 2.49 7.38
C ALA A 32 -6.19 2.15 6.09
N ALA A 33 -4.89 1.95 6.19
CA ALA A 33 -4.09 1.50 5.06
C ALA A 33 -4.48 0.04 4.70
N PRO A 34 -4.75 -0.27 3.42
CA PRO A 34 -5.00 -1.62 2.98
C PRO A 34 -3.85 -2.54 3.38
N ASN A 35 -4.18 -3.66 4.03
CA ASN A 35 -3.17 -4.63 4.40
C ASN A 35 -2.72 -5.42 3.18
N PHE A 36 -1.44 -5.82 3.18
CA PHE A 36 -0.86 -6.65 2.13
C PHE A 36 0.12 -7.67 2.72
N THR A 37 0.42 -8.70 1.95
CA THR A 37 1.55 -9.60 2.16
C THR A 37 2.15 -9.89 0.80
N LEU A 38 3.37 -9.41 0.57
CA LEU A 38 4.08 -9.54 -0.70
C LEU A 38 5.47 -10.16 -0.47
N PRO A 39 6.01 -10.91 -1.43
CA PRO A 39 7.39 -11.39 -1.34
C PRO A 39 8.39 -10.24 -1.57
N SER A 40 9.44 -10.20 -0.75
CA SER A 40 10.56 -9.29 -0.91
C SER A 40 11.58 -9.79 -1.93
N GLN A 41 12.62 -8.99 -2.21
CA GLN A 41 13.79 -9.39 -3.02
C GLN A 41 14.52 -10.63 -2.48
N GLU A 42 14.31 -10.98 -1.22
CA GLU A 42 14.87 -12.21 -0.62
C GLU A 42 13.90 -13.40 -0.70
N ASN A 43 12.80 -13.25 -1.42
CA ASN A 43 11.69 -14.22 -1.48
C ASN A 43 11.08 -14.55 -0.11
N ALA A 44 11.15 -13.62 0.82
CA ALA A 44 10.52 -13.70 2.14
C ALA A 44 9.22 -12.88 2.15
N PRO A 45 8.13 -13.38 2.77
CA PRO A 45 6.91 -12.63 2.89
C PRO A 45 7.10 -11.41 3.79
N VAL A 46 6.55 -10.27 3.36
CA VAL A 46 6.54 -9.02 4.10
C VAL A 46 5.11 -8.51 4.15
N SER A 47 4.59 -8.28 5.35
CA SER A 47 3.24 -7.78 5.58
C SER A 47 3.29 -6.37 6.16
N LEU A 48 2.29 -5.54 5.84
CA LEU A 48 2.17 -4.22 6.46
C LEU A 48 2.10 -4.34 7.99
N THR A 49 1.45 -5.38 8.50
CA THR A 49 1.30 -5.65 9.94
C THR A 49 2.62 -5.89 10.68
N ASP A 50 3.70 -6.25 9.98
CA ASP A 50 5.03 -6.47 10.58
C ASP A 50 5.66 -5.14 11.05
N TYR A 51 5.10 -4.03 10.59
CA TYR A 51 5.58 -2.67 10.89
C TYR A 51 4.67 -1.88 11.84
N LYS A 52 3.78 -2.55 12.57
CA LYS A 52 2.98 -1.90 13.62
C LYS A 52 3.88 -1.14 14.59
N GLY A 53 3.50 0.10 14.92
CA GLY A 53 4.28 0.98 15.79
C GLY A 53 5.39 1.76 15.07
N LYS A 54 5.57 1.56 13.76
CA LYS A 54 6.52 2.32 12.94
C LYS A 54 5.79 3.14 11.90
N TRP A 55 6.39 4.22 11.46
CA TRP A 55 6.02 4.90 10.24
C TRP A 55 6.39 4.02 9.04
N VAL A 56 5.51 3.94 8.05
CA VAL A 56 5.79 3.22 6.80
C VAL A 56 5.69 4.19 5.64
N VAL A 57 6.76 4.31 4.88
CA VAL A 57 6.81 4.96 3.57
C VAL A 57 6.65 3.85 2.54
N LEU A 58 5.43 3.73 2.01
CA LEU A 58 5.10 2.77 0.96
C LEU A 58 5.09 3.49 -0.38
N TYR A 59 6.10 3.27 -1.20
CA TYR A 59 6.18 3.90 -2.51
C TYR A 59 5.99 2.89 -3.64
N PHE A 60 5.14 3.25 -4.58
CA PHE A 60 4.91 2.50 -5.81
C PHE A 60 5.72 3.13 -6.93
N TYR A 61 6.32 2.32 -7.78
CA TYR A 61 7.17 2.79 -8.87
C TYR A 61 6.99 1.93 -10.12
N PRO A 62 7.24 2.51 -11.32
CA PRO A 62 6.96 1.83 -12.59
C PRO A 62 7.75 0.55 -12.82
N LYS A 63 9.09 0.60 -12.75
CA LYS A 63 9.93 -0.52 -13.17
C LYS A 63 11.34 -0.43 -12.62
N ASP A 64 11.88 -1.58 -12.23
CA ASP A 64 13.28 -1.73 -11.79
C ASP A 64 14.28 -1.18 -12.81
N GLN A 65 15.38 -0.65 -12.31
CA GLN A 65 16.55 -0.23 -13.08
C GLN A 65 16.29 0.85 -14.14
N THR A 66 15.10 1.48 -14.17
CA THR A 66 14.88 2.67 -15.00
C THR A 66 15.48 3.91 -14.33
N SER A 67 15.90 4.90 -15.11
CA SER A 67 16.63 6.08 -14.61
C SER A 67 15.91 6.83 -13.50
N GLY A 68 14.60 7.07 -13.66
CA GLY A 68 13.78 7.74 -12.63
C GLY A 68 13.61 6.90 -11.38
N CYS A 69 13.36 5.59 -11.52
CA CYS A 69 13.19 4.70 -10.36
C CYS A 69 14.53 4.51 -9.62
N SER A 70 15.65 4.44 -10.35
CA SER A 70 16.98 4.38 -9.73
C SER A 70 17.30 5.65 -8.96
N LEU A 71 17.00 6.84 -9.50
CA LEU A 71 17.17 8.09 -8.75
C LEU A 71 16.37 8.11 -7.46
N GLU A 72 15.11 7.67 -7.50
CA GLU A 72 14.24 7.61 -6.32
C GLU A 72 14.77 6.63 -5.27
N ALA A 73 15.09 5.40 -5.68
CA ALA A 73 15.62 4.36 -4.81
C ALA A 73 16.95 4.77 -4.16
N HIS A 74 17.85 5.39 -4.92
CA HIS A 74 19.12 5.93 -4.37
C HIS A 74 18.88 7.09 -3.39
N ASN A 75 17.88 7.94 -3.61
CA ASN A 75 17.51 8.99 -2.65
C ASN A 75 17.00 8.38 -1.35
N PHE A 76 16.14 7.36 -1.40
CA PHE A 76 15.71 6.63 -0.21
C PHE A 76 16.87 5.93 0.50
N GLN A 77 17.75 5.26 -0.25
CA GLN A 77 18.92 4.59 0.32
C GLN A 77 19.88 5.58 1.01
N ARG A 78 20.14 6.72 0.40
CA ARG A 78 20.97 7.79 0.99
C ARG A 78 20.38 8.29 2.31
N ASP A 79 19.08 8.47 2.36
CA ASP A 79 18.37 9.06 3.50
C ASP A 79 17.88 8.01 4.52
N LEU A 80 18.15 6.71 4.28
CA LEU A 80 17.67 5.61 5.13
C LEU A 80 18.01 5.80 6.62
N PRO A 81 19.22 6.26 7.02
CA PRO A 81 19.52 6.53 8.43
C PRO A 81 18.61 7.60 9.06
N LYS A 82 18.12 8.56 8.28
CA LYS A 82 17.18 9.58 8.78
C LYS A 82 15.79 8.98 9.01
N TYR A 83 15.34 8.09 8.12
CA TYR A 83 14.09 7.34 8.32
C TYR A 83 14.16 6.46 9.55
N GLU A 84 15.24 5.73 9.74
CA GLU A 84 15.48 4.90 10.92
C GLU A 84 15.46 5.71 12.23
N ALA A 85 16.10 6.88 12.26
CA ALA A 85 16.06 7.80 13.40
C ALA A 85 14.65 8.30 13.75
N LEU A 86 13.76 8.35 12.76
CA LEU A 86 12.34 8.69 12.93
C LEU A 86 11.46 7.48 13.25
N HIS A 87 12.03 6.27 13.40
CA HIS A 87 11.31 5.00 13.48
C HIS A 87 10.41 4.73 12.27
N ALA A 88 10.91 5.08 11.10
CA ALA A 88 10.25 4.87 9.83
C ALA A 88 10.97 3.79 9.00
N VAL A 89 10.21 3.08 8.19
CA VAL A 89 10.70 2.11 7.20
C VAL A 89 10.28 2.53 5.80
N VAL A 90 11.10 2.19 4.80
CA VAL A 90 10.81 2.41 3.40
C VAL A 90 10.55 1.06 2.73
N LEU A 91 9.43 0.95 2.03
CA LEU A 91 9.02 -0.22 1.27
C LEU A 91 8.68 0.21 -0.16
N GLY A 92 9.37 -0.37 -1.15
CA GLY A 92 9.06 -0.14 -2.56
C GLY A 92 8.20 -1.27 -3.11
N VAL A 93 7.23 -0.95 -3.97
CA VAL A 93 6.33 -1.93 -4.60
C VAL A 93 6.30 -1.68 -6.10
N SER A 94 6.51 -2.71 -6.90
CA SER A 94 6.27 -2.68 -8.34
C SER A 94 5.72 -4.01 -8.86
N ALA A 95 5.36 -4.04 -10.13
CA ALA A 95 4.93 -5.26 -10.81
C ALA A 95 6.11 -6.16 -11.25
N ASP A 96 7.35 -5.77 -10.95
CA ASP A 96 8.53 -6.58 -11.25
C ASP A 96 8.58 -7.85 -10.38
N THR A 97 9.37 -8.83 -10.82
CA THR A 97 9.52 -10.11 -10.11
C THR A 97 10.52 -10.01 -8.96
N VAL A 98 10.45 -10.99 -8.05
CA VAL A 98 11.43 -11.15 -6.95
C VAL A 98 12.87 -11.20 -7.48
N GLU A 99 13.10 -11.91 -8.59
CA GLU A 99 14.43 -12.03 -9.22
C GLU A 99 14.94 -10.69 -9.77
N SER A 100 14.05 -9.89 -10.34
CA SER A 100 14.37 -8.53 -10.80
C SER A 100 14.80 -7.66 -9.61
N HIS A 101 14.00 -7.62 -8.56
CA HIS A 101 14.30 -6.88 -7.33
C HIS A 101 15.62 -7.33 -6.70
N LYS A 102 15.86 -8.65 -6.60
CA LYS A 102 17.10 -9.21 -6.06
C LYS A 102 18.32 -8.76 -6.87
N THR A 103 18.20 -8.84 -8.18
CA THR A 103 19.26 -8.40 -9.09
C THR A 103 19.58 -6.93 -8.90
N TRP A 104 18.54 -6.10 -8.83
CA TRP A 104 18.70 -4.65 -8.68
C TRP A 104 19.27 -4.28 -7.30
N CYS A 105 18.71 -4.83 -6.20
CA CYS A 105 19.22 -4.59 -4.85
C CYS A 105 20.69 -5.00 -4.71
N THR A 106 21.08 -6.14 -5.30
CA THR A 106 22.49 -6.61 -5.27
C THR A 106 23.40 -5.69 -6.01
N LYS A 107 22.98 -5.21 -7.19
CA LYS A 107 23.78 -4.33 -8.06
C LYS A 107 23.99 -2.96 -7.44
N ASP A 108 22.92 -2.36 -6.91
CA ASP A 108 22.91 -0.96 -6.46
C ASP A 108 23.05 -0.80 -4.94
N GLY A 109 23.09 -1.91 -4.19
CA GLY A 109 23.35 -1.93 -2.74
C GLY A 109 22.15 -1.43 -1.89
N PHE A 110 20.92 -1.63 -2.33
CA PHE A 110 19.74 -1.25 -1.54
C PHE A 110 19.53 -2.20 -0.37
N SER A 111 19.37 -1.62 0.83
CA SER A 111 19.14 -2.36 2.07
C SER A 111 17.70 -2.32 2.59
N PHE A 112 16.84 -1.45 2.01
CA PHE A 112 15.40 -1.49 2.26
C PHE A 112 14.71 -2.55 1.39
N LYS A 113 13.44 -2.84 1.68
CA LYS A 113 12.71 -3.90 0.97
C LYS A 113 12.06 -3.40 -0.30
N LEU A 114 12.26 -4.16 -1.40
CA LEU A 114 11.46 -4.09 -2.61
C LEU A 114 10.53 -5.30 -2.65
N LEU A 115 9.26 -5.05 -2.92
CA LEU A 115 8.16 -6.01 -2.83
C LEU A 115 7.55 -6.24 -4.21
N ALA A 116 7.46 -7.51 -4.60
CA ALA A 116 6.95 -7.91 -5.91
C ALA A 116 5.42 -8.07 -5.88
N ASP A 117 4.73 -7.31 -6.73
CA ASP A 117 3.27 -7.36 -6.92
C ASP A 117 2.90 -7.57 -8.41
N PRO A 118 3.35 -8.66 -9.06
CA PRO A 118 3.12 -8.88 -10.50
C PRO A 118 1.63 -9.06 -10.83
N GLU A 119 0.80 -9.40 -9.86
CA GLU A 119 -0.65 -9.54 -10.03
C GLU A 119 -1.42 -8.24 -9.73
N HIS A 120 -0.73 -7.13 -9.41
CA HIS A 120 -1.27 -5.81 -9.09
C HIS A 120 -2.25 -5.75 -7.91
N LYS A 121 -2.29 -6.77 -7.06
CA LYS A 121 -3.26 -6.84 -5.95
C LYS A 121 -3.12 -5.68 -4.96
N THR A 122 -1.89 -5.36 -4.59
CA THR A 122 -1.61 -4.25 -3.67
C THR A 122 -1.67 -2.91 -4.40
N ILE A 123 -1.18 -2.84 -5.62
CA ILE A 123 -1.28 -1.66 -6.49
C ILE A 123 -2.74 -1.23 -6.62
N ASP A 124 -3.64 -2.18 -6.93
CA ASP A 124 -5.08 -1.92 -7.07
C ASP A 124 -5.74 -1.58 -5.74
N ALA A 125 -5.37 -2.28 -4.65
CA ALA A 125 -5.91 -2.02 -3.32
C ALA A 125 -5.59 -0.61 -2.80
N TYR A 126 -4.45 -0.04 -3.21
CA TYR A 126 -4.06 1.34 -2.91
C TYR A 126 -4.57 2.35 -3.94
N GLY A 127 -5.31 1.91 -4.96
CA GLY A 127 -5.85 2.76 -6.01
C GLY A 127 -4.78 3.41 -6.88
N VAL A 128 -3.57 2.84 -6.93
CA VAL A 128 -2.47 3.36 -7.74
C VAL A 128 -2.77 3.10 -9.21
N PRO A 129 -2.80 4.14 -10.07
CA PRO A 129 -3.09 3.94 -11.48
C PRO A 129 -2.06 3.04 -12.16
N VAL A 130 -2.53 2.12 -12.99
CA VAL A 130 -1.70 1.26 -13.82
C VAL A 130 -1.60 1.83 -15.23
N MET A 131 -0.40 1.89 -15.75
CA MET A 131 -0.11 2.30 -17.13
C MET A 131 0.31 1.10 -17.94
N THR A 132 -0.13 1.04 -19.22
CA THR A 132 0.24 -0.04 -20.14
C THR A 132 1.09 0.52 -21.27
N ARG A 133 2.19 -0.17 -21.60
CA ARG A 133 3.03 0.13 -22.75
C ARG A 133 3.43 -1.16 -23.46
N GLY A 134 2.83 -1.41 -24.63
CA GLY A 134 2.97 -2.70 -25.29
C GLY A 134 2.31 -3.81 -24.49
N THR A 135 3.06 -4.83 -24.13
CA THR A 135 2.62 -5.95 -23.29
C THR A 135 2.88 -5.72 -21.79
N ASP A 136 3.63 -4.69 -21.45
CA ASP A 136 4.02 -4.40 -20.06
C ASP A 136 2.98 -3.48 -19.40
N SER A 137 2.67 -3.76 -18.14
CA SER A 137 1.88 -2.90 -17.28
C SER A 137 2.67 -2.56 -16.00
N TYR A 138 2.57 -1.32 -15.55
CA TYR A 138 3.32 -0.81 -14.40
C TYR A 138 2.53 0.22 -13.62
N ALA A 139 2.80 0.25 -12.32
CA ALA A 139 2.23 1.25 -11.43
C ALA A 139 2.69 2.67 -11.82
N LYS A 140 1.86 3.66 -11.63
CA LYS A 140 2.31 5.04 -11.51
C LYS A 140 3.19 5.21 -10.27
N ARG A 141 3.86 6.36 -10.18
CA ARG A 141 4.70 6.71 -9.05
C ARG A 141 3.88 7.45 -8.00
N ASP A 142 3.38 6.69 -7.03
CA ASP A 142 2.62 7.19 -5.91
C ASP A 142 3.27 6.75 -4.59
N THR A 143 3.21 7.59 -3.57
CA THR A 143 3.75 7.27 -2.25
C THR A 143 2.70 7.53 -1.18
N PHE A 144 2.65 6.63 -0.21
CA PHE A 144 1.77 6.70 0.96
C PHE A 144 2.61 6.75 2.22
N LEU A 145 2.35 7.74 3.07
CA LEU A 145 2.86 7.78 4.43
C LEU A 145 1.81 7.16 5.35
N ILE A 146 2.19 6.08 6.02
CA ILE A 146 1.32 5.32 6.93
C ILE A 146 1.82 5.52 8.36
N SER A 147 0.92 5.89 9.26
CA SER A 147 1.23 6.11 10.67
C SER A 147 1.53 4.80 11.42
N PRO A 148 2.12 4.87 12.63
CA PRO A 148 2.31 3.71 13.52
C PRO A 148 1.02 2.96 13.86
N GLN A 149 -0.15 3.62 13.72
CA GLN A 149 -1.47 3.04 13.95
C GLN A 149 -2.06 2.38 12.69
N GLY A 150 -1.31 2.36 11.58
CA GLY A 150 -1.76 1.77 10.30
C GLY A 150 -2.75 2.63 9.53
N LYS A 151 -2.77 3.95 9.75
CA LYS A 151 -3.61 4.89 9.00
C LYS A 151 -2.79 5.64 7.95
N ILE A 152 -3.37 5.88 6.79
CA ILE A 152 -2.80 6.75 5.78
C ILE A 152 -2.82 8.18 6.32
N VAL A 153 -1.66 8.82 6.34
CA VAL A 153 -1.53 10.22 6.79
C VAL A 153 -1.45 11.16 5.61
N LYS A 154 -0.69 10.77 4.60
CA LYS A 154 -0.48 11.58 3.41
C LYS A 154 -0.25 10.69 2.18
N MET A 155 -0.61 11.23 1.02
CA MET A 155 -0.39 10.60 -0.28
C MET A 155 0.27 11.61 -1.21
N TRP A 156 1.11 11.13 -2.11
CA TRP A 156 1.74 11.91 -3.17
C TRP A 156 1.64 11.19 -4.51
N GLU A 157 1.16 11.89 -5.53
CA GLU A 157 1.48 11.59 -6.92
C GLU A 157 2.84 12.25 -7.20
N VAL A 158 3.90 11.44 -7.29
CA VAL A 158 5.28 11.94 -7.27
C VAL A 158 5.67 12.54 -8.62
N LYS A 159 5.91 13.85 -8.65
CA LYS A 159 6.37 14.62 -9.82
C LYS A 159 7.83 15.04 -9.70
N ASP A 160 8.27 15.43 -8.51
CA ASP A 160 9.66 15.77 -8.21
C ASP A 160 10.34 14.63 -7.46
N ILE A 161 11.02 13.75 -8.21
CA ILE A 161 11.74 12.61 -7.63
C ILE A 161 12.93 13.07 -6.78
N ALA A 162 13.58 14.17 -7.16
CA ALA A 162 14.80 14.61 -6.50
C ALA A 162 14.55 15.08 -5.06
N GLY A 163 13.47 15.82 -4.83
CA GLY A 163 13.08 16.35 -3.52
C GLY A 163 12.21 15.42 -2.68
N HIS A 164 11.69 14.36 -3.27
CA HIS A 164 10.61 13.56 -2.67
C HIS A 164 10.97 12.94 -1.31
N SER A 165 12.15 12.33 -1.18
CA SER A 165 12.60 11.75 0.09
C SER A 165 12.65 12.79 1.23
N ALA A 166 13.14 14.00 0.94
CA ALA A 166 13.19 15.08 1.92
C ALA A 166 11.78 15.58 2.30
N GLU A 167 10.86 15.64 1.33
CA GLU A 167 9.47 16.03 1.59
C GLU A 167 8.77 15.04 2.54
N ILE A 168 9.00 13.73 2.36
CA ILE A 168 8.42 12.70 3.23
C ILE A 168 9.01 12.80 4.65
N LEU A 169 10.33 12.97 4.79
CA LEU A 169 10.97 13.15 6.09
C LEU A 169 10.38 14.34 6.84
N ALA A 170 10.21 15.48 6.17
CA ALA A 170 9.58 16.66 6.76
C ALA A 170 8.12 16.40 7.17
N ALA A 171 7.37 15.61 6.40
CA ALA A 171 6.00 15.23 6.76
C ALA A 171 5.97 14.36 8.04
N ILE A 172 6.86 13.36 8.17
CA ILE A 172 6.95 12.55 9.39
C ILE A 172 7.30 13.41 10.61
N GLU A 173 8.24 14.35 10.46
CA GLU A 173 8.61 15.25 11.55
C GLU A 173 7.47 16.18 11.99
N ALA A 174 6.66 16.64 11.04
CA ALA A 174 5.49 17.48 11.32
C ALA A 174 4.43 16.69 12.12
N GLU A 175 4.14 15.47 11.71
CA GLU A 175 3.18 14.59 12.39
C GLU A 175 3.60 14.20 13.81
N LYS A 176 4.92 14.08 14.07
CA LYS A 176 5.44 13.78 15.43
C LYS A 176 5.33 14.95 16.40
N LYS A 177 5.06 16.16 15.90
CA LYS A 177 4.90 17.39 16.71
C LYS A 177 3.45 17.74 16.98
N SER A 178 2.50 17.12 16.26
CA SER A 178 1.06 17.32 16.44
C SER A 178 0.50 16.43 17.54
#